data_a52a0f133c86b46b289a8dc79fc086dd
#
_entry.id   a52a0f133c86b46b289a8dc79fc086dd
#
_cell.length_a   1.000
_cell.length_b   1.000
_cell.length_c   1.000
_cell.angle_alpha   90.00
_cell.angle_beta   90.00
_cell.angle_gamma   90.00
#
_symmetry.space_group_name_H-M   'P 1'
#
loop_
_entity.id
_entity.type
_entity.pdbx_description
1 polymer ?
#
loop_
_entity_poly.entity_id
_entity_poly.type
_entity_poly.pdbx_seq_one_letter_code
_entity_poly.pdbx_strand_id
1 'polypeptide(L)'
;MVCLSDTQSPLHCADFLTDLTPDARVLYSSDSIVDVLGWTPDEVVNRSCWEFFCEDELPFAKAFHKKGVQMDKAAVLSYCRVKNKEGQWTGVECCFTVVYDVMIVCTSIYRRGLPSQSKSPSTFPGQRLADTSRRAGRRSTHHSTAVFIITT
;
A
#
# COMPACT_ATOMS: atom_id res chain seq x y z
N MET A 1 5.77 -9.32 41.93
CA MET A 1 5.89 -10.23 40.75
C MET A 1 4.78 -9.85 39.80
N VAL A 2 5.07 -8.91 38.91
CA VAL A 2 4.09 -8.37 37.97
C VAL A 2 4.37 -8.98 36.64
N CYS A 3 3.52 -9.91 36.19
CA CYS A 3 3.53 -10.41 34.83
C CYS A 3 3.01 -9.32 33.91
N LEU A 4 3.91 -8.62 33.27
CA LEU A 4 3.61 -7.81 32.11
C LEU A 4 3.52 -8.76 30.90
N SER A 5 2.33 -9.28 30.65
CA SER A 5 2.00 -9.91 29.39
C SER A 5 1.72 -8.80 28.37
N ASP A 6 2.79 -8.21 27.87
CA ASP A 6 2.74 -7.31 26.74
C ASP A 6 2.71 -8.18 25.48
N THR A 7 1.54 -8.70 25.17
CA THR A 7 1.28 -9.35 23.88
C THR A 7 1.10 -8.27 22.82
N GLN A 8 2.18 -7.55 22.51
CA GLN A 8 2.28 -6.89 21.23
C GLN A 8 2.38 -8.00 20.19
N SER A 9 1.28 -8.25 19.50
CA SER A 9 1.30 -9.08 18.30
C SER A 9 2.40 -8.54 17.38
N PRO A 10 3.33 -9.36 16.92
CA PRO A 10 4.38 -8.91 16.02
C PRO A 10 3.73 -8.18 14.84
N LEU A 11 4.27 -7.04 14.45
CA LEU A 11 3.87 -6.33 13.25
C LEU A 11 4.18 -7.26 12.08
N HIS A 12 3.16 -7.93 11.57
CA HIS A 12 3.34 -8.77 10.39
C HIS A 12 3.56 -7.86 9.19
N CYS A 13 4.76 -7.93 8.64
CA CYS A 13 5.15 -7.25 7.43
C CYS A 13 5.47 -8.31 6.38
N ALA A 14 4.91 -8.15 5.20
CA ALA A 14 5.23 -8.97 4.04
C ALA A 14 6.14 -8.19 3.09
N ASP A 15 7.23 -8.82 2.66
CA ASP A 15 8.17 -8.25 1.73
C ASP A 15 7.96 -8.83 0.34
N PHE A 16 7.97 -7.94 -0.65
CA PHE A 16 7.84 -8.28 -2.06
C PHE A 16 9.00 -7.70 -2.86
N LEU A 17 9.37 -8.39 -3.91
CA LEU A 17 10.18 -7.84 -4.99
C LEU A 17 9.33 -7.81 -6.24
N THR A 18 9.29 -6.67 -6.92
CA THR A 18 8.66 -6.55 -8.24
C THR A 18 9.69 -6.09 -9.27
N ASP A 19 9.42 -6.38 -10.53
CA ASP A 19 10.17 -5.75 -11.61
C ASP A 19 9.79 -4.26 -11.74
N LEU A 20 10.57 -3.54 -12.54
CA LEU A 20 10.37 -2.11 -12.78
C LEU A 20 9.48 -1.82 -13.99
N THR A 21 8.90 -2.85 -14.60
CA THR A 21 7.99 -2.69 -15.73
C THR A 21 6.67 -2.04 -15.30
N PRO A 22 5.90 -1.46 -16.23
CA PRO A 22 4.58 -0.93 -15.91
C PRO A 22 3.61 -1.95 -15.31
N ASP A 23 3.84 -3.26 -15.53
CA ASP A 23 3.03 -4.34 -14.99
C ASP A 23 3.40 -4.70 -13.55
N ALA A 24 4.57 -4.24 -13.07
CA ALA A 24 5.08 -4.49 -11.72
C ALA A 24 4.87 -5.95 -11.31
N ARG A 25 5.47 -6.86 -12.08
CA ARG A 25 5.36 -8.30 -11.87
C ARG A 25 6.05 -8.70 -10.57
N VAL A 26 5.38 -9.46 -9.75
CA VAL A 26 5.94 -10.00 -8.50
C VAL A 26 6.99 -11.04 -8.82
N LEU A 27 8.23 -10.80 -8.42
CA LEU A 27 9.38 -11.70 -8.61
C LEU A 27 9.60 -12.58 -7.38
N TYR A 28 9.26 -12.06 -6.20
CA TYR A 28 9.43 -12.74 -4.92
C TYR A 28 8.40 -12.23 -3.92
N SER A 29 7.98 -13.09 -3.02
CA SER A 29 7.20 -12.74 -1.82
C SER A 29 7.71 -13.53 -0.62
N SER A 30 7.79 -12.86 0.54
CA SER A 30 8.08 -13.55 1.80
C SER A 30 6.88 -14.40 2.25
N ASP A 31 7.13 -15.42 3.06
CA ASP A 31 6.08 -16.30 3.61
C ASP A 31 5.09 -15.53 4.50
N SER A 32 5.52 -14.40 5.06
CA SER A 32 4.68 -13.52 5.88
C SER A 32 3.44 -12.97 5.17
N ILE A 33 3.38 -13.07 3.83
CA ILE A 33 2.19 -12.67 3.07
C ILE A 33 0.95 -13.45 3.50
N VAL A 34 1.11 -14.68 3.97
CA VAL A 34 0.01 -15.50 4.49
C VAL A 34 -0.64 -14.81 5.68
N ASP A 35 0.16 -14.23 6.57
CA ASP A 35 -0.34 -13.54 7.77
C ASP A 35 -0.96 -12.18 7.46
N VAL A 36 -0.48 -11.51 6.40
CA VAL A 36 -0.92 -10.17 6.01
C VAL A 36 -2.17 -10.23 5.12
N LEU A 37 -2.16 -11.07 4.10
CA LEU A 37 -3.19 -11.11 3.06
C LEU A 37 -3.83 -12.49 2.83
N GLY A 38 -3.33 -13.54 3.49
CA GLY A 38 -3.82 -14.90 3.33
C GLY A 38 -3.37 -15.62 2.05
N TRP A 39 -2.65 -14.94 1.15
CA TRP A 39 -2.08 -15.54 -0.06
C TRP A 39 -0.80 -16.29 0.27
N THR A 40 -0.52 -17.36 -0.47
CA THR A 40 0.82 -18.00 -0.42
C THR A 40 1.76 -17.34 -1.44
N PRO A 41 3.09 -17.38 -1.24
CA PRO A 41 4.05 -16.84 -2.21
C PRO A 41 3.83 -17.35 -3.62
N ASP A 42 3.58 -18.66 -3.79
CA ASP A 42 3.37 -19.29 -5.10
C ASP A 42 2.11 -18.76 -5.82
N GLU A 43 1.13 -18.27 -5.08
CA GLU A 43 -0.11 -17.71 -5.66
C GLU A 43 0.07 -16.28 -6.16
N VAL A 44 1.12 -15.57 -5.74
CA VAL A 44 1.35 -14.16 -6.09
C VAL A 44 2.55 -13.96 -7.01
N VAL A 45 3.57 -14.82 -6.91
CA VAL A 45 4.77 -14.75 -7.76
C VAL A 45 4.37 -14.93 -9.24
N ASN A 46 5.03 -14.19 -10.11
CA ASN A 46 4.78 -14.10 -11.56
C ASN A 46 3.44 -13.44 -11.97
N ARG A 47 2.65 -12.95 -11.03
CA ARG A 47 1.46 -12.14 -11.32
C ARG A 47 1.78 -10.65 -11.27
N SER A 48 0.96 -9.85 -11.94
CA SER A 48 1.01 -8.40 -11.78
C SER A 48 0.52 -8.01 -10.38
N CYS A 49 1.25 -7.18 -9.67
CA CYS A 49 0.81 -6.73 -8.34
C CYS A 49 -0.51 -5.94 -8.42
N TRP A 50 -0.82 -5.36 -9.58
CA TRP A 50 -2.03 -4.58 -9.80
C TRP A 50 -3.32 -5.39 -9.70
N GLU A 51 -3.26 -6.71 -9.87
CA GLU A 51 -4.41 -7.59 -9.75
C GLU A 51 -5.00 -7.62 -8.33
N PHE A 52 -4.19 -7.24 -7.34
CA PHE A 52 -4.58 -7.21 -5.94
C PHE A 52 -5.07 -5.84 -5.48
N PHE A 53 -4.85 -4.78 -6.25
CA PHE A 53 -5.24 -3.42 -5.89
C PHE A 53 -6.70 -3.11 -6.17
N CYS A 54 -7.28 -2.19 -5.38
CA CYS A 54 -8.59 -1.65 -5.66
C CYS A 54 -8.56 -0.84 -6.97
N GLU A 55 -9.54 -1.07 -7.85
CA GLU A 55 -9.58 -0.43 -9.18
C GLU A 55 -9.57 1.10 -9.10
N ASP A 56 -10.26 1.67 -8.11
CA ASP A 56 -10.31 3.12 -7.90
C ASP A 56 -8.94 3.71 -7.55
N GLU A 57 -8.05 2.92 -6.97
CA GLU A 57 -6.72 3.33 -6.52
C GLU A 57 -5.62 3.04 -7.54
N LEU A 58 -5.89 2.19 -8.54
CA LEU A 58 -4.92 1.77 -9.54
C LEU A 58 -4.24 2.93 -10.28
N PRO A 59 -4.94 3.98 -10.74
CA PRO A 59 -4.28 5.09 -11.44
C PRO A 59 -3.23 5.77 -10.57
N PHE A 60 -3.53 5.94 -9.28
CA PHE A 60 -2.61 6.54 -8.32
C PHE A 60 -1.43 5.61 -8.02
N ALA A 61 -1.71 4.34 -7.73
CA ALA A 61 -0.68 3.34 -7.45
C ALA A 61 0.32 3.21 -8.60
N LYS A 62 -0.16 3.15 -9.84
CA LYS A 62 0.70 3.12 -11.04
C LYS A 62 1.50 4.40 -11.24
N ALA A 63 0.90 5.56 -10.95
CA ALA A 63 1.62 6.84 -11.02
C ALA A 63 2.75 6.90 -9.99
N PHE A 64 2.53 6.39 -8.77
CA PHE A 64 3.56 6.31 -7.74
C PHE A 64 4.65 5.31 -8.06
N HIS A 65 4.30 4.15 -8.59
CA HIS A 65 5.27 3.18 -9.07
C HIS A 65 6.19 3.83 -10.13
N LYS A 66 5.60 4.45 -11.15
CA LYS A 66 6.36 5.16 -12.19
C LYS A 66 7.26 6.24 -11.61
N LYS A 67 6.76 7.02 -10.65
CA LYS A 67 7.55 8.04 -9.98
C LYS A 67 8.68 7.43 -9.15
N GLY A 68 8.43 6.36 -8.41
CA GLY A 68 9.44 5.62 -7.65
C GLY A 68 10.57 5.10 -8.53
N VAL A 69 10.24 4.55 -9.71
CA VAL A 69 11.23 4.10 -10.70
C VAL A 69 12.08 5.27 -11.21
N GLN A 70 11.47 6.46 -11.40
CA GLN A 70 12.19 7.64 -11.90
C GLN A 70 13.07 8.33 -10.85
N MET A 71 12.70 8.21 -9.56
CA MET A 71 13.33 8.95 -8.46
C MET A 71 14.42 8.15 -7.76
N ASP A 72 15.05 7.21 -8.38
CA ASP A 72 16.13 6.36 -7.86
C ASP A 72 16.57 6.67 -6.41
N LYS A 73 16.59 5.65 -5.52
CA LYS A 73 16.98 5.76 -4.09
C LYS A 73 16.02 6.52 -3.15
N ALA A 74 14.85 6.96 -3.60
CA ALA A 74 13.84 7.50 -2.70
C ALA A 74 12.97 6.36 -2.15
N ALA A 75 12.71 6.37 -0.85
CA ALA A 75 11.67 5.53 -0.26
C ALA A 75 10.32 6.23 -0.36
N VAL A 76 9.31 5.51 -0.81
CA VAL A 76 7.94 6.03 -0.94
C VAL A 76 7.03 5.26 0.00
N LEU A 77 6.30 5.97 0.85
CA LEU A 77 5.27 5.41 1.70
C LEU A 77 3.91 5.66 1.07
N SER A 78 3.13 4.62 0.89
CA SER A 78 1.79 4.67 0.29
C SER A 78 0.79 3.89 1.13
N TYR A 79 -0.43 4.39 1.19
CA TYR A 79 -1.57 3.68 1.80
C TYR A 79 -2.54 3.29 0.71
N CYS A 80 -2.91 2.02 0.66
CA CYS A 80 -3.81 1.50 -0.37
C CYS A 80 -4.66 0.34 0.17
N ARG A 81 -5.66 -0.05 -0.61
CA ARG A 81 -6.47 -1.23 -0.35
C ARG A 81 -6.07 -2.34 -1.30
N VAL A 82 -5.77 -3.49 -0.73
CA VAL A 82 -5.47 -4.70 -1.50
C VAL A 82 -6.44 -5.81 -1.14
N LYS A 83 -6.70 -6.69 -2.08
CA LYS A 83 -7.61 -7.81 -1.92
C LYS A 83 -6.90 -8.97 -1.24
N ASN A 84 -7.44 -9.41 -0.11
CA ASN A 84 -6.96 -10.61 0.53
C ASN A 84 -7.51 -11.88 -0.17
N LYS A 85 -7.04 -13.05 0.24
CA LYS A 85 -7.45 -14.33 -0.36
C LYS A 85 -8.94 -14.63 -0.17
N GLU A 86 -9.56 -14.10 0.87
CA GLU A 86 -11.00 -14.23 1.12
C GLU A 86 -11.85 -13.29 0.26
N GLY A 87 -11.23 -12.47 -0.56
CA GLY A 87 -11.90 -11.50 -1.42
C GLY A 87 -12.27 -10.19 -0.74
N GLN A 88 -11.80 -9.97 0.48
CA GLN A 88 -12.05 -8.74 1.24
C GLN A 88 -10.98 -7.69 0.96
N TRP A 89 -11.36 -6.42 1.03
CA TRP A 89 -10.44 -5.31 0.93
C TRP A 89 -9.73 -5.07 2.27
N THR A 90 -8.40 -5.18 2.26
CA THR A 90 -7.55 -4.92 3.41
C THR A 90 -6.76 -3.64 3.19
N GLY A 91 -6.87 -2.70 4.11
CA GLY A 91 -6.05 -1.49 4.10
C GLY A 91 -4.62 -1.82 4.51
N VAL A 92 -3.68 -1.44 3.68
CA VAL A 92 -2.26 -1.69 3.90
C VAL A 92 -1.44 -0.41 3.76
N GLU A 93 -0.34 -0.40 4.47
CA GLU A 93 0.73 0.56 4.37
C GLU A 93 1.87 -0.11 3.60
N CYS A 94 2.28 0.48 2.49
CA CYS A 94 3.36 -0.02 1.65
C CYS A 94 4.51 0.97 1.63
N CYS A 95 5.69 0.53 2.02
CA CYS A 95 6.93 1.27 1.82
C CYS A 95 7.71 0.61 0.69
N PHE A 96 8.04 1.37 -0.34
CA PHE A 96 8.78 0.82 -1.46
C PHE A 96 9.95 1.72 -1.88
N THR A 97 10.99 1.07 -2.38
CA THR A 97 12.19 1.71 -2.91
C THR A 97 12.75 0.90 -4.07
N VAL A 98 13.41 1.58 -5.00
CA VAL A 98 14.10 0.92 -6.10
C VAL A 98 15.54 0.61 -5.69
N VAL A 99 15.95 -0.63 -5.92
CA VAL A 99 17.31 -1.09 -5.68
C VAL A 99 17.77 -1.84 -6.94
N TYR A 100 18.71 -1.26 -7.66
CA TYR A 100 19.18 -1.75 -8.97
C TYR A 100 18.02 -1.86 -9.97
N ASP A 101 17.66 -3.07 -10.33
CA ASP A 101 16.65 -3.42 -11.34
C ASP A 101 15.35 -4.00 -10.75
N VAL A 102 15.17 -3.90 -9.43
CA VAL A 102 13.98 -4.36 -8.73
C VAL A 102 13.42 -3.30 -7.81
N MET A 103 12.14 -3.38 -7.53
CA MET A 103 11.48 -2.61 -6.48
C MET A 103 11.27 -3.50 -5.27
N ILE A 104 11.78 -3.08 -4.13
CA ILE A 104 11.54 -3.72 -2.84
C ILE A 104 10.31 -3.06 -2.22
N VAL A 105 9.33 -3.85 -1.82
CA VAL A 105 8.08 -3.39 -1.22
C VAL A 105 7.90 -4.10 0.11
N CYS A 106 7.80 -3.33 1.19
CA CYS A 106 7.42 -3.83 2.50
C CYS A 106 5.98 -3.41 2.79
N THR A 107 5.11 -4.39 3.07
CA THR A 107 3.68 -4.18 3.23
C THR A 107 3.21 -4.67 4.59
N SER A 108 2.54 -3.81 5.34
CA SER A 108 1.92 -4.15 6.61
C SER A 108 0.46 -3.73 6.66
N ILE A 109 -0.34 -4.40 7.52
CA ILE A 109 -1.73 -4.01 7.71
C ILE A 109 -1.79 -2.63 8.38
N TYR A 110 -2.53 -1.71 7.78
CA TYR A 110 -2.77 -0.40 8.37
C TYR A 110 -3.78 -0.51 9.51
N ARG A 111 -3.31 -0.35 10.74
CA ARG A 111 -4.13 -0.54 11.95
C ARG A 111 -4.70 0.76 12.54
N ARG A 112 -4.28 1.92 12.06
CA ARG A 112 -4.75 3.20 12.58
C ARG A 112 -6.01 3.65 11.84
N GLY A 113 -7.16 3.37 12.44
CA GLY A 113 -8.41 4.07 12.12
C GLY A 113 -9.02 3.74 10.76
N LEU A 114 -8.93 2.51 10.28
CA LEU A 114 -9.84 2.06 9.23
C LEU A 114 -11.27 2.16 9.76
N PRO A 115 -12.16 2.97 9.14
CA PRO A 115 -13.56 2.95 9.50
C PRO A 115 -14.07 1.52 9.31
N SER A 116 -14.79 1.00 10.29
CA SER A 116 -15.48 -0.28 10.16
C SER A 116 -16.30 -0.28 8.87
N GLN A 117 -16.29 -1.39 8.15
CA GLN A 117 -16.80 -1.57 6.78
C GLN A 117 -18.32 -1.37 6.60
N SER A 118 -18.98 -0.50 7.35
CA SER A 118 -20.42 -0.29 7.21
C SER A 118 -20.86 1.05 6.62
N LYS A 119 -19.93 1.93 6.23
CA LYS A 119 -20.29 3.19 5.56
C LYS A 119 -19.20 3.59 4.57
N SER A 120 -19.65 4.04 3.41
CA SER A 120 -18.90 4.62 2.28
C SER A 120 -17.54 5.23 2.63
N PRO A 121 -16.54 5.10 1.75
CA PRO A 121 -15.17 5.50 2.00
C PRO A 121 -15.09 6.99 2.27
N SER A 122 -14.99 7.35 3.52
CA SER A 122 -14.66 8.70 3.91
C SER A 122 -13.23 8.75 4.41
N THR A 123 -12.40 9.34 3.60
CA THR A 123 -11.20 10.09 3.98
C THR A 123 -10.27 9.45 5.00
N PHE A 124 -9.11 8.95 4.56
CA PHE A 124 -7.96 8.69 5.41
C PHE A 124 -7.53 9.98 6.13
N PRO A 125 -7.27 9.93 7.46
CA PRO A 125 -6.76 11.09 8.18
C PRO A 125 -5.31 11.35 7.79
N GLY A 126 -5.04 12.36 7.01
CA GLY A 126 -3.68 12.73 6.62
C GLY A 126 -3.57 13.81 5.56
N GLN A 127 -4.69 14.28 4.98
CA GLN A 127 -4.64 15.39 4.05
C GLN A 127 -4.88 16.73 4.74
N ARG A 128 -3.81 17.38 5.15
CA ARG A 128 -3.75 18.83 5.18
C ARG A 128 -2.74 19.28 4.13
N LEU A 129 -3.20 19.40 2.91
CA LEU A 129 -2.59 20.34 1.98
C LEU A 129 -3.31 21.66 2.14
N ALA A 130 -2.51 22.69 2.42
CA ALA A 130 -3.01 24.04 2.46
C ALA A 130 -3.67 24.39 1.12
N ASP A 131 -4.99 24.55 1.13
CA ASP A 131 -5.72 25.08 0.02
C ASP A 131 -5.66 26.62 0.09
N THR A 132 -4.95 27.19 -0.84
CA THR A 132 -5.08 28.58 -1.21
C THR A 132 -5.42 28.64 -2.68
N SER A 133 -6.69 28.49 -3.01
CA SER A 133 -7.33 29.30 -4.06
C SER A 133 -8.73 28.79 -4.45
N ARG A 134 -9.61 29.67 -4.30
CA ARG A 134 -11.01 29.79 -4.63
C ARG A 134 -11.54 29.09 -5.90
N ARG A 135 -12.74 28.54 -5.70
CA ARG A 135 -13.96 28.63 -6.53
C ARG A 135 -14.26 27.55 -7.56
N ALA A 136 -15.47 27.04 -7.36
CA ALA A 136 -16.43 26.50 -8.32
C ALA A 136 -16.47 25.00 -8.57
N GLY A 137 -17.41 24.35 -7.87
CA GLY A 137 -18.43 23.46 -8.39
C GLY A 137 -18.04 22.31 -9.34
N ARG A 138 -17.74 21.14 -8.75
CA ARG A 138 -18.23 19.85 -9.21
C ARG A 138 -17.86 18.81 -8.16
N ARG A 139 -18.85 18.04 -7.72
CA ARG A 139 -18.64 16.88 -6.85
C ARG A 139 -17.85 15.83 -7.64
N SER A 140 -16.60 15.65 -7.26
CA SER A 140 -15.79 14.52 -7.65
C SER A 140 -15.39 13.80 -6.38
N THR A 141 -15.84 12.57 -6.23
CA THR A 141 -15.49 11.69 -5.14
C THR A 141 -14.04 11.23 -5.33
N HIS A 142 -13.08 12.04 -4.86
CA HIS A 142 -11.68 11.67 -4.87
C HIS A 142 -11.34 10.88 -3.62
N HIS A 143 -11.03 9.62 -3.83
CA HIS A 143 -10.39 8.77 -2.83
C HIS A 143 -8.94 9.22 -2.71
N SER A 144 -8.55 9.59 -1.52
CA SER A 144 -7.22 10.14 -1.25
C SER A 144 -6.25 9.05 -0.80
N THR A 145 -5.33 8.74 -1.68
CA THR A 145 -4.12 7.99 -1.32
C THR A 145 -3.09 8.98 -0.79
N ALA A 146 -2.72 8.85 0.48
CA ALA A 146 -1.67 9.69 1.07
C ALA A 146 -0.30 9.11 0.72
N VAL A 147 0.60 9.95 0.23
CA VAL A 147 1.97 9.57 -0.12
C VAL A 147 2.95 10.50 0.55
N PHE A 148 3.93 9.90 1.20
CA PHE A 148 5.08 10.59 1.74
C PHE A 148 6.33 10.14 1.00
N ILE A 149 7.09 11.09 0.45
CA ILE A 149 8.39 10.83 -0.16
C ILE A 149 9.43 11.21 0.88
N ILE A 150 10.21 10.24 1.32
CA ILE A 150 11.35 10.47 2.19
C ILE A 150 12.59 10.51 1.30
N THR A 151 13.14 11.71 1.12
CA THR A 151 14.45 11.88 0.46
C THR A 151 15.52 11.89 1.52
N THR A 152 16.51 11.02 1.39
CA THR A 152 17.74 11.04 2.18
C THR A 152 18.78 11.96 1.56
#